data_e52e8a36f69073e767e6b1e1c749c635
#
_entry.id   e52e8a36f69073e767e6b1e1c749c635
#
_cell.length_a   1.000
_cell.length_b   1.000
_cell.length_c   1.000
_cell.angle_alpha   90.00
_cell.angle_beta   90.00
_cell.angle_gamma   90.00
#
_symmetry.space_group_name_H-M   'P 1'
#
loop_
_entity.id
_entity.type
_entity.pdbx_description
1 polymer ?
#
loop_
_entity_poly.entity_id
_entity_poly.type
_entity_poly.pdbx_seq_one_letter_code
_entity_poly.pdbx_strand_id
1 'polypeptide(L)'
;CGDLFGQELIIRKAEDGIKKLKAFSRGRKRTMVAGVPVYANGHLYNCAAVIQNGSLRGIVPKIYLPTYGEFYESRWFSSGADFLNKSDKGTGKLHDDGKSCYNRVAGDIINYAGGQVNIYPNLLFTVGKATFGVEICEDLWTPIPPSSYQALAGADLIINLSASNEVL
;
A
#
# COMPACT_ATOMS: atom_id res chain seq x y z
N CYS A 1 -3.60 18.16 1.46
CA CYS A 1 -4.61 17.99 2.54
C CYS A 1 -4.09 18.37 3.92
N GLY A 2 -2.79 18.19 4.21
CA GLY A 2 -2.15 18.66 5.44
C GLY A 2 -2.97 18.36 6.71
N ASP A 3 -3.25 19.37 7.51
CA ASP A 3 -3.97 19.24 8.78
C ASP A 3 -5.41 18.66 8.66
N LEU A 4 -5.94 18.54 7.45
CA LEU A 4 -7.26 17.91 7.22
C LEU A 4 -7.23 16.39 7.44
N PHE A 5 -6.06 15.75 7.47
CA PHE A 5 -5.95 14.32 7.77
C PHE A 5 -6.42 13.94 9.19
N GLY A 6 -6.51 14.92 10.11
CA GLY A 6 -7.16 14.72 11.41
C GLY A 6 -8.69 14.63 11.35
N GLN A 7 -9.31 14.89 10.21
CA GLN A 7 -10.77 14.86 10.07
C GLN A 7 -11.27 13.48 9.60
N GLU A 8 -12.13 12.86 10.40
CA GLU A 8 -12.76 11.58 10.07
C GLU A 8 -13.47 11.59 8.69
N LEU A 9 -14.06 12.73 8.31
CA LEU A 9 -14.73 12.89 7.03
C LEU A 9 -13.79 12.60 5.85
N ILE A 10 -12.53 13.09 5.89
CA ILE A 10 -11.54 12.87 4.83
C ILE A 10 -11.22 11.37 4.72
N ILE A 11 -11.00 10.70 5.84
CA ILE A 11 -10.67 9.27 5.87
C ILE A 11 -11.83 8.44 5.30
N ARG A 12 -13.07 8.73 5.72
CA ARG A 12 -14.26 8.04 5.18
C ARG A 12 -14.46 8.29 3.69
N LYS A 13 -14.26 9.53 3.21
CA LYS A 13 -14.39 9.86 1.78
C LYS A 13 -13.29 9.21 0.94
N ALA A 14 -12.09 9.07 1.48
CA ALA A 14 -11.02 8.34 0.83
C ALA A 14 -11.37 6.83 0.68
N GLU A 15 -11.90 6.22 1.73
CA GLU A 15 -12.40 4.83 1.67
C GLU A 15 -13.54 4.67 0.65
N ASP A 16 -14.49 5.61 0.61
CA ASP A 16 -15.57 5.60 -0.40
C ASP A 16 -15.02 5.72 -1.83
N GLY A 17 -13.94 6.48 -2.02
CA GLY A 17 -13.19 6.53 -3.27
C GLY A 17 -12.67 5.16 -3.70
N ILE A 18 -12.09 4.41 -2.77
CA ILE A 18 -11.62 3.03 -3.03
C ILE A 18 -12.80 2.10 -3.38
N LYS A 19 -13.96 2.21 -2.70
CA LYS A 19 -15.17 1.44 -3.06
C LYS A 19 -15.62 1.73 -4.49
N LYS A 20 -15.57 2.98 -4.93
CA LYS A 20 -15.90 3.38 -6.32
C LYS A 20 -14.90 2.81 -7.32
N LEU A 21 -13.59 2.86 -7.03
CA LEU A 21 -12.57 2.27 -7.87
C LEU A 21 -12.71 0.75 -7.98
N LYS A 22 -13.04 0.06 -6.89
CA LYS A 22 -13.38 -1.37 -6.90
C LYS A 22 -14.54 -1.65 -7.86
N ALA A 23 -15.65 -0.92 -7.73
CA ALA A 23 -16.80 -1.09 -8.60
C ALA A 23 -16.45 -0.83 -10.08
N PHE A 24 -15.69 0.22 -10.35
CA PHE A 24 -15.21 0.57 -11.70
C PHE A 24 -14.30 -0.52 -12.30
N SER A 25 -13.50 -1.22 -11.49
CA SER A 25 -12.56 -2.23 -11.97
C SER A 25 -13.20 -3.55 -12.38
N ARG A 26 -14.47 -3.80 -12.03
CA ARG A 26 -15.18 -5.06 -12.34
C ARG A 26 -15.21 -5.35 -13.83
N GLY A 27 -14.90 -6.59 -14.22
CA GLY A 27 -14.87 -7.05 -15.59
C GLY A 27 -13.75 -6.45 -16.44
N ARG A 28 -12.85 -5.67 -15.84
CA ARG A 28 -11.73 -5.06 -16.56
C ARG A 28 -10.43 -5.78 -16.22
N LYS A 29 -9.69 -6.18 -17.25
CA LYS A 29 -8.34 -6.76 -17.10
C LYS A 29 -7.29 -5.66 -16.81
N ARG A 30 -7.51 -4.89 -15.74
CA ARG A 30 -6.63 -3.78 -15.36
C ARG A 30 -6.34 -3.85 -13.88
N THR A 31 -5.11 -3.57 -13.52
CA THR A 31 -4.71 -3.27 -12.14
C THR A 31 -4.70 -1.76 -11.95
N MET A 32 -5.26 -1.32 -10.85
CA MET A 32 -5.19 0.08 -10.41
C MET A 32 -4.47 0.14 -9.08
N VAL A 33 -3.58 1.10 -8.93
CA VAL A 33 -2.89 1.40 -7.68
C VAL A 33 -3.20 2.86 -7.34
N ALA A 34 -3.74 3.09 -6.14
CA ALA A 34 -4.17 4.41 -5.72
C ALA A 34 -3.65 4.74 -4.32
N GLY A 35 -3.11 5.95 -4.14
CA GLY A 35 -2.73 6.48 -2.84
C GLY A 35 -3.96 6.75 -1.98
N VAL A 36 -3.93 6.35 -0.71
CA VAL A 36 -5.05 6.49 0.21
C VAL A 36 -4.59 6.53 1.67
N PRO A 37 -5.12 7.43 2.52
CA PRO A 37 -4.93 7.36 3.96
C PRO A 37 -5.77 6.23 4.54
N VAL A 38 -5.17 5.36 5.36
CA VAL A 38 -5.84 4.23 6.00
C VAL A 38 -5.64 4.28 7.50
N TYR A 39 -6.75 4.23 8.23
CA TYR A 39 -6.72 4.10 9.68
C TYR A 39 -6.74 2.63 10.07
N ALA A 40 -5.71 2.17 10.76
CA ALA A 40 -5.55 0.79 11.21
C ALA A 40 -4.82 0.75 12.56
N ASN A 41 -5.19 -0.17 13.45
CA ASN A 41 -4.52 -0.40 14.73
C ASN A 41 -4.35 0.86 15.59
N GLY A 42 -5.28 1.83 15.50
CA GLY A 42 -5.20 3.08 16.25
C GLY A 42 -4.35 4.19 15.62
N HIS A 43 -3.79 3.96 14.44
CA HIS A 43 -2.89 4.87 13.72
C HIS A 43 -3.35 5.15 12.30
N LEU A 44 -2.95 6.29 11.76
CA LEU A 44 -3.16 6.66 10.36
C LEU A 44 -1.90 6.36 9.55
N TYR A 45 -2.06 5.72 8.40
CA TYR A 45 -0.97 5.36 7.50
C TYR A 45 -1.19 5.95 6.10
N ASN A 46 -0.10 6.40 5.46
CA ASN A 46 -0.08 6.71 4.04
C ASN A 46 0.10 5.41 3.27
N CYS A 47 -0.88 5.03 2.46
CA CYS A 47 -0.94 3.71 1.85
C CYS A 47 -1.17 3.75 0.35
N ALA A 48 -0.77 2.68 -0.32
CA ALA A 48 -1.17 2.35 -1.68
C ALA A 48 -2.18 1.19 -1.64
N ALA A 49 -3.35 1.39 -2.22
CA ALA A 49 -4.38 0.37 -2.40
C ALA A 49 -4.27 -0.27 -3.78
N VAL A 50 -4.12 -1.58 -3.84
CA VAL A 50 -4.03 -2.34 -5.11
C VAL A 50 -5.37 -2.99 -5.41
N ILE A 51 -5.96 -2.65 -6.56
CA ILE A 51 -7.31 -3.04 -6.96
C ILE A 51 -7.27 -3.79 -8.29
N GLN A 52 -7.90 -4.95 -8.34
CA GLN A 52 -8.04 -5.78 -9.54
C GLN A 52 -9.44 -6.38 -9.61
N ASN A 53 -10.08 -6.29 -10.78
CA ASN A 53 -11.34 -6.96 -11.11
C ASN A 53 -12.40 -6.92 -9.98
N GLY A 54 -12.67 -5.74 -9.43
CA GLY A 54 -13.68 -5.54 -8.39
C GLY A 54 -13.22 -5.86 -6.96
N SER A 55 -11.97 -6.31 -6.78
CA SER A 55 -11.42 -6.68 -5.49
C SER A 55 -10.28 -5.76 -5.07
N LEU A 56 -10.25 -5.41 -3.79
CA LEU A 56 -9.08 -4.81 -3.15
C LEU A 56 -8.13 -5.95 -2.78
N ARG A 57 -6.98 -6.00 -3.43
CA ARG A 57 -6.04 -7.11 -3.33
C ARG A 57 -5.11 -7.00 -2.12
N GLY A 58 -4.76 -5.79 -1.75
CA GLY A 58 -3.91 -5.50 -0.61
C GLY A 58 -3.73 -4.00 -0.43
N ILE A 59 -3.21 -3.66 0.73
CA ILE A 59 -2.84 -2.29 1.10
C ILE A 59 -1.36 -2.30 1.50
N VAL A 60 -0.58 -1.41 0.88
CA VAL A 60 0.86 -1.26 1.14
C VAL A 60 1.08 0.06 1.87
N PRO A 61 1.39 0.05 3.18
CA PRO A 61 1.70 1.25 3.92
C PRO A 61 3.14 1.70 3.65
N LYS A 62 3.33 3.01 3.54
CA LYS A 62 4.63 3.66 3.40
C LYS A 62 5.48 3.43 4.66
N ILE A 63 6.74 3.05 4.48
CA ILE A 63 7.68 2.79 5.58
C ILE A 63 8.39 4.08 6.00
N TYR A 64 8.98 4.80 5.04
CA TYR A 64 9.83 5.95 5.33
C TYR A 64 9.06 7.26 5.12
N LEU A 65 8.90 8.01 6.20
CA LEU A 65 8.14 9.26 6.23
C LEU A 65 9.10 10.44 6.19
N PRO A 66 9.15 11.23 5.09
CA PRO A 66 10.00 12.42 5.03
C PRO A 66 9.53 13.47 6.05
N THR A 67 10.49 13.99 6.79
CA THR A 67 10.27 15.02 7.81
C THR A 67 11.42 16.03 7.74
N TYR A 68 11.69 16.53 6.54
CA TYR A 68 12.72 17.51 6.24
C TYR A 68 12.26 18.44 5.11
N GLY A 69 12.82 19.65 5.05
CA GLY A 69 12.42 20.65 4.09
C GLY A 69 10.93 21.00 4.24
N GLU A 70 10.17 20.86 3.15
CA GLU A 70 8.74 21.10 3.08
C GLU A 70 7.88 19.89 3.52
N PHE A 71 8.49 18.76 3.85
CA PHE A 71 7.77 17.54 4.20
C PHE A 71 7.57 17.39 5.70
N TYR A 72 6.35 17.02 6.10
CA TYR A 72 5.93 16.86 7.50
C TYR A 72 5.10 15.59 7.69
N GLU A 73 5.40 14.50 6.96
CA GLU A 73 4.53 13.32 6.94
C GLU A 73 4.35 12.67 8.32
N SER A 74 5.40 12.63 9.14
CA SER A 74 5.33 12.06 10.50
C SER A 74 4.40 12.83 11.44
N ARG A 75 3.95 14.03 11.07
CA ARG A 75 2.93 14.79 11.81
C ARG A 75 1.57 14.11 11.77
N TRP A 76 1.25 13.42 10.67
CA TRP A 76 -0.07 12.84 10.44
C TRP A 76 -0.05 11.33 10.33
N PHE A 77 1.04 10.75 9.84
CA PHE A 77 1.13 9.33 9.52
C PHE A 77 2.12 8.60 10.40
N SER A 78 1.79 7.35 10.72
CA SER A 78 2.71 6.39 11.32
C SER A 78 3.44 5.59 10.23
N SER A 79 4.61 5.07 10.58
CA SER A 79 5.41 4.26 9.65
C SER A 79 4.81 2.89 9.43
N GLY A 80 4.81 2.43 8.19
CA GLY A 80 4.47 1.06 7.82
C GLY A 80 5.40 0.01 8.43
N ALA A 81 6.55 0.40 8.98
CA ALA A 81 7.46 -0.49 9.72
C ALA A 81 6.77 -1.15 10.93
N ASP A 82 5.71 -0.56 11.48
CA ASP A 82 4.92 -1.14 12.55
C ASP A 82 4.37 -2.51 12.21
N PHE A 83 4.10 -2.77 10.93
CA PHE A 83 3.62 -4.06 10.44
C PHE A 83 4.74 -5.09 10.25
N LEU A 84 6.00 -4.66 10.09
CA LEU A 84 7.15 -5.55 9.94
C LEU A 84 7.52 -6.23 11.26
N ASN A 85 7.27 -5.57 12.38
CA ASN A 85 7.65 -6.04 13.71
C ASN A 85 6.70 -7.11 14.30
N LYS A 86 5.53 -7.30 13.69
CA LYS A 86 4.47 -8.18 14.21
C LYS A 86 4.42 -9.55 13.55
N SER A 87 5.07 -9.73 12.42
CA SER A 87 5.03 -10.98 11.65
C SER A 87 6.42 -11.43 11.25
N ASP A 88 6.59 -12.73 11.08
CA ASP A 88 7.81 -13.30 10.49
C ASP A 88 8.20 -12.51 9.22
N LYS A 89 9.48 -12.20 9.11
CA LYS A 89 10.13 -11.33 8.10
C LYS A 89 10.03 -11.87 6.67
N GLY A 90 8.86 -12.30 6.23
CA GLY A 90 8.61 -12.84 4.89
C GLY A 90 7.86 -11.88 3.99
N THR A 91 8.16 -11.93 2.69
CA THR A 91 7.36 -11.24 1.67
C THR A 91 6.15 -12.13 1.34
N GLY A 92 4.95 -11.62 1.56
CA GLY A 92 3.72 -12.34 1.19
C GLY A 92 3.39 -12.10 -0.29
N LYS A 93 3.24 -13.17 -1.10
CA LYS A 93 2.72 -13.09 -2.47
C LYS A 93 1.21 -13.27 -2.49
N LEU A 94 0.50 -12.40 -3.20
CA LEU A 94 -0.92 -12.51 -3.48
C LEU A 94 -1.13 -12.78 -4.98
N HIS A 95 -1.75 -13.92 -5.31
CA HIS A 95 -2.11 -14.28 -6.68
C HIS A 95 -3.44 -13.66 -7.13
N ASP A 96 -3.69 -13.69 -8.45
CA ASP A 96 -4.93 -13.20 -9.07
C ASP A 96 -6.19 -13.88 -8.51
N ASP A 97 -6.08 -15.13 -8.04
CA ASP A 97 -7.15 -15.90 -7.42
C ASP A 97 -7.39 -15.55 -5.94
N GLY A 98 -6.60 -14.63 -5.39
CA GLY A 98 -6.68 -14.24 -3.97
C GLY A 98 -6.01 -15.18 -2.99
N LYS A 99 -5.36 -16.24 -3.49
CA LYS A 99 -4.62 -17.17 -2.63
C LYS A 99 -3.19 -16.69 -2.44
N SER A 100 -2.70 -16.72 -1.21
CA SER A 100 -1.29 -16.48 -0.91
C SER A 100 -0.46 -17.71 -1.29
N CYS A 101 0.68 -17.47 -1.96
CA CYS A 101 1.64 -18.57 -2.27
C CYS A 101 2.33 -19.15 -1.04
N TYR A 102 2.31 -18.44 0.05
CA TYR A 102 2.90 -18.89 1.30
C TYR A 102 1.79 -19.16 2.31
N ASN A 103 1.87 -20.25 3.05
CA ASN A 103 0.91 -20.67 4.08
C ASN A 103 0.77 -19.66 5.25
N ARG A 104 1.48 -18.54 5.22
CA ARG A 104 1.32 -17.42 6.13
C ARG A 104 1.15 -16.14 5.32
N VAL A 105 0.00 -15.51 5.47
CA VAL A 105 -0.24 -14.16 4.97
C VAL A 105 0.60 -13.22 5.83
N ALA A 106 1.56 -12.54 5.24
CA ALA A 106 2.32 -11.51 5.94
C ALA A 106 1.41 -10.30 6.20
N GLY A 107 1.47 -9.76 7.40
CA GLY A 107 0.76 -8.54 7.78
C GLY A 107 -0.55 -8.76 8.52
N ASP A 108 -1.17 -7.66 8.89
CA ASP A 108 -2.45 -7.63 9.57
C ASP A 108 -3.61 -7.71 8.55
N ILE A 109 -4.74 -8.25 8.98
CA ILE A 109 -5.99 -8.22 8.21
C ILE A 109 -6.87 -7.14 8.81
N ILE A 110 -7.30 -6.20 7.98
CA ILE A 110 -8.20 -5.12 8.38
C ILE A 110 -9.52 -5.17 7.62
N ASN A 111 -10.58 -4.62 8.21
CA ASN A 111 -11.85 -4.38 7.52
C ASN A 111 -11.75 -3.02 6.81
N TYR A 112 -11.76 -3.02 5.48
CA TYR A 112 -11.64 -1.82 4.69
C TYR A 112 -12.37 -1.93 3.35
N ALA A 113 -13.01 -0.86 2.91
CA ALA A 113 -13.74 -0.76 1.65
C ALA A 113 -14.75 -1.90 1.41
N GLY A 114 -15.43 -2.32 2.48
CA GLY A 114 -16.49 -3.34 2.44
C GLY A 114 -15.99 -4.78 2.36
N GLY A 115 -14.78 -5.07 2.85
CA GLY A 115 -14.24 -6.42 2.94
C GLY A 115 -13.00 -6.50 3.82
N GLN A 116 -12.51 -7.72 4.01
CA GLN A 116 -11.23 -7.95 4.66
C GLN A 116 -10.09 -7.83 3.64
N VAL A 117 -8.99 -7.21 4.04
CA VAL A 117 -7.83 -7.00 3.20
C VAL A 117 -6.55 -7.05 4.03
N ASN A 118 -5.49 -7.58 3.44
CA ASN A 118 -4.16 -7.55 4.04
C ASN A 118 -3.54 -6.17 3.93
N ILE A 119 -2.91 -5.72 5.02
CA ILE A 119 -2.08 -4.53 5.06
C ILE A 119 -0.66 -4.92 5.47
N TYR A 120 0.31 -4.71 4.56
CA TYR A 120 1.72 -5.04 4.79
C TYR A 120 2.63 -4.34 3.77
N PRO A 121 3.82 -3.82 4.17
CA PRO A 121 4.69 -3.04 3.27
C PRO A 121 5.25 -3.83 2.08
N ASN A 122 5.59 -5.11 2.27
CA ASN A 122 6.27 -5.91 1.26
C ASN A 122 5.33 -6.90 0.55
N LEU A 123 4.06 -6.52 0.32
CA LEU A 123 3.15 -7.33 -0.48
C LEU A 123 3.60 -7.36 -1.94
N LEU A 124 3.58 -8.56 -2.53
CA LEU A 124 3.73 -8.74 -3.97
C LEU A 124 2.38 -9.13 -4.58
N PHE A 125 2.12 -8.61 -5.76
CA PHE A 125 0.89 -8.81 -6.50
C PHE A 125 1.20 -9.41 -7.87
N THR A 126 0.28 -10.19 -8.43
CA THR A 126 0.42 -10.76 -9.77
C THR A 126 -0.59 -10.15 -10.74
N VAL A 127 -0.18 -9.97 -11.97
CA VAL A 127 -1.03 -9.63 -13.10
C VAL A 127 -0.60 -10.45 -14.31
N GLY A 128 -1.43 -11.43 -14.71
CA GLY A 128 -1.04 -12.40 -15.71
C GLY A 128 0.17 -13.21 -15.24
N LYS A 129 1.31 -13.10 -15.95
CA LYS A 129 2.56 -13.77 -15.59
C LYS A 129 3.54 -12.90 -14.80
N ALA A 130 3.29 -11.59 -14.71
CA ALA A 130 4.18 -10.64 -14.06
C ALA A 130 3.85 -10.51 -12.58
N THR A 131 4.89 -10.38 -11.76
CA THR A 131 4.79 -10.06 -10.32
C THR A 131 5.27 -8.63 -10.11
N PHE A 132 4.54 -7.86 -9.31
CA PHE A 132 4.95 -6.48 -9.01
C PHE A 132 4.86 -6.17 -7.53
N GLY A 133 5.74 -5.30 -7.09
CA GLY A 133 5.74 -4.66 -5.78
C GLY A 133 5.30 -3.20 -5.87
N VAL A 134 4.95 -2.63 -4.72
CA VAL A 134 4.57 -1.22 -4.60
C VAL A 134 5.34 -0.58 -3.46
N GLU A 135 5.83 0.64 -3.68
CA GLU A 135 6.42 1.51 -2.66
C GLU A 135 5.93 2.94 -2.85
N ILE A 136 6.18 3.83 -1.88
CA ILE A 136 5.62 5.18 -1.92
C ILE A 136 6.72 6.22 -1.73
N CYS A 137 6.99 6.99 -2.80
CA CYS A 137 7.81 8.20 -2.81
C CYS A 137 9.16 8.01 -2.08
N GLU A 138 9.30 8.52 -0.84
CA GLU A 138 10.52 8.48 -0.03
C GLU A 138 11.07 7.07 0.19
N ASP A 139 10.24 6.05 0.13
CA ASP A 139 10.68 4.66 0.26
C ASP A 139 11.82 4.32 -0.70
N LEU A 140 11.82 4.91 -1.93
CA LEU A 140 12.84 4.69 -2.94
C LEU A 140 14.21 5.30 -2.57
N TRP A 141 14.21 6.39 -1.80
CA TRP A 141 15.42 7.19 -1.55
C TRP A 141 16.24 6.72 -0.34
N THR A 142 15.83 5.63 0.29
CA THR A 142 16.50 5.07 1.46
C THR A 142 17.66 4.15 1.05
N PRO A 143 18.67 3.92 1.92
CA PRO A 143 19.81 3.03 1.60
C PRO A 143 19.39 1.60 1.23
N ILE A 144 18.32 1.09 1.82
CA ILE A 144 17.73 -0.23 1.49
C ILE A 144 16.22 -0.01 1.33
N PRO A 145 15.77 0.33 0.12
CA PRO A 145 14.36 0.57 -0.14
C PRO A 145 13.53 -0.72 -0.05
N PRO A 146 12.21 -0.64 0.20
CA PRO A 146 11.30 -1.79 0.17
C PRO A 146 11.40 -2.58 -1.14
N SER A 147 11.62 -1.88 -2.27
CA SER A 147 11.83 -2.50 -3.58
C SER A 147 13.00 -3.48 -3.63
N SER A 148 14.04 -3.31 -2.81
CA SER A 148 15.14 -4.29 -2.72
C SER A 148 14.64 -5.64 -2.22
N TYR A 149 13.81 -5.66 -1.16
CA TYR A 149 13.22 -6.88 -0.65
C TYR A 149 12.19 -7.47 -1.61
N GLN A 150 11.41 -6.62 -2.26
CA GLN A 150 10.41 -7.03 -3.24
C GLN A 150 11.07 -7.65 -4.48
N ALA A 151 12.19 -7.10 -4.96
CA ALA A 151 12.98 -7.66 -6.06
C ALA A 151 13.58 -9.01 -5.69
N LEU A 152 14.19 -9.14 -4.51
CA LEU A 152 14.71 -10.42 -4.00
C LEU A 152 13.62 -11.48 -3.85
N ALA A 153 12.39 -11.06 -3.56
CA ALA A 153 11.23 -11.96 -3.47
C ALA A 153 10.62 -12.27 -4.85
N GLY A 154 11.17 -11.77 -5.94
CA GLY A 154 10.79 -12.08 -7.32
C GLY A 154 9.77 -11.11 -7.92
N ALA A 155 9.81 -9.84 -7.57
CA ALA A 155 9.08 -8.82 -8.31
C ALA A 155 9.77 -8.54 -9.66
N ASP A 156 9.01 -8.59 -10.74
CA ASP A 156 9.44 -8.23 -12.09
C ASP A 156 9.35 -6.71 -12.32
N LEU A 157 8.49 -6.04 -11.56
CA LEU A 157 8.20 -4.61 -11.68
C LEU A 157 7.99 -3.99 -10.30
N ILE A 158 8.47 -2.77 -10.13
CA ILE A 158 8.17 -1.94 -8.95
C ILE A 158 7.36 -0.72 -9.39
N ILE A 159 6.29 -0.44 -8.66
CA ILE A 159 5.46 0.74 -8.84
C ILE A 159 5.72 1.69 -7.67
N ASN A 160 6.30 2.85 -7.95
CA ASN A 160 6.47 3.90 -6.95
C ASN A 160 5.41 4.99 -7.13
N LEU A 161 4.57 5.20 -6.09
CA LEU A 161 3.61 6.30 -6.07
C LEU A 161 4.27 7.55 -5.52
N SER A 162 4.62 8.47 -6.40
CA SER A 162 5.35 9.68 -6.03
C SER A 162 4.62 10.96 -6.48
N ALA A 163 4.75 12.00 -5.67
CA ALA A 163 4.40 13.37 -6.01
C ALA A 163 5.63 14.26 -5.69
N SER A 164 6.76 13.93 -6.28
CA SER A 164 8.02 14.62 -6.08
C SER A 164 8.05 15.96 -6.81
N ASN A 165 8.77 16.92 -6.22
CA ASN A 165 9.03 18.19 -6.87
C ASN A 165 9.97 18.00 -8.07
N GLU A 166 9.68 18.68 -9.17
CA GLU A 166 10.64 18.86 -10.25
C GLU A 166 11.40 20.17 -9.98
N VAL A 167 12.70 20.05 -9.83
CA VAL A 167 13.60 21.22 -9.66
C VAL A 167 14.38 21.38 -10.95
N LEU A 168 14.22 22.53 -11.59
CA LEU A 168 14.97 22.95 -12.77
C LEU A 168 16.31 23.55 -12.37
#